data_530ec070a32553d186aa096172ff9a7e
#
_entry.id   530ec070a32553d186aa096172ff9a7e
#
_cell.length_a   1.000
_cell.length_b   1.000
_cell.length_c   1.000
_cell.angle_alpha   90.00
_cell.angle_beta   90.00
_cell.angle_gamma   90.00
#
_symmetry.space_group_name_H-M   'P 1'
#
loop_
_entity.id
_entity.type
_entity.pdbx_description
1 polymer ?
#
loop_
_entity_poly.entity_id
_entity_poly.type
_entity_poly.pdbx_seq_one_letter_code
_entity_poly.pdbx_strand_id
1 'polypeptide(L)'
;MYNFLIAGHTKYGLKKDTLCKSVLKCDDEAIKENLIIAPWWEPTIFKDIESELIVDTSIKIWNCKLFDKNITYIKTGIGASVCTDVILALGNSNCKKIIFIGSVGALDEKISIGDIIIPTLSVCGDGVCRYLEKDLTKDCFGDKYYPDTKLNKILIKNTEKICKDNNVSYHIVPNFSVDTIFAQFAHLDYIMKLGCKSIEMETVAAFKACSICNIPIAAIFNVSDNSIKNKSIYNRKTESELKYRKKVRNEIIPKIIYSLL
;
A
#
# COMPACT_ATOMS: atom_id res chain seq x y z
N MET A 1 -18.43 1.48 -11.44
CA MET A 1 -18.35 0.54 -10.31
C MET A 1 -18.67 1.23 -8.97
N TYR A 2 -18.04 2.35 -8.61
CA TYR A 2 -18.28 3.03 -7.33
C TYR A 2 -19.77 3.28 -7.05
N ASN A 3 -20.50 3.88 -8.00
CA ASN A 3 -21.94 4.11 -7.84
C ASN A 3 -22.76 2.83 -7.62
N PHE A 4 -22.33 1.69 -8.15
CA PHE A 4 -22.98 0.40 -7.89
C PHE A 4 -22.80 -0.03 -6.43
N LEU A 5 -21.59 0.12 -5.87
CA LEU A 5 -21.32 -0.17 -4.47
C LEU A 5 -22.10 0.76 -3.54
N ILE A 6 -22.13 2.06 -3.84
CA ILE A 6 -22.88 3.06 -3.07
C ILE A 6 -24.40 2.79 -3.12
N ALA A 7 -24.94 2.39 -4.28
CA ALA A 7 -26.35 2.03 -4.38
C ALA A 7 -26.73 0.84 -3.48
N GLY A 8 -25.80 -0.12 -3.32
CA GLY A 8 -25.96 -1.22 -2.36
C GLY A 8 -26.08 -0.70 -0.92
N HIS A 9 -25.17 0.18 -0.50
CA HIS A 9 -25.22 0.80 0.82
C HIS A 9 -26.54 1.57 1.04
N THR A 10 -26.93 2.39 0.07
CA THR A 10 -28.17 3.20 0.16
C THR A 10 -29.42 2.31 0.26
N LYS A 11 -29.47 1.22 -0.51
CA LYS A 11 -30.57 0.24 -0.47
C LYS A 11 -30.80 -0.33 0.94
N TYR A 12 -29.72 -0.52 1.69
CA TYR A 12 -29.76 -1.10 3.04
C TYR A 12 -29.61 -0.05 4.16
N GLY A 13 -29.88 1.22 3.87
CA GLY A 13 -30.09 2.27 4.87
C GLY A 13 -28.84 3.09 5.22
N LEU A 14 -27.69 2.85 4.61
CA LEU A 14 -26.52 3.69 4.81
C LEU A 14 -26.51 4.87 3.83
N LYS A 15 -26.39 6.08 4.34
CA LYS A 15 -26.32 7.29 3.51
C LYS A 15 -24.90 7.50 2.95
N LYS A 16 -24.83 8.00 1.72
CA LYS A 16 -23.57 8.25 1.02
C LYS A 16 -22.65 9.23 1.77
N ASP A 17 -23.19 10.27 2.33
CA ASP A 17 -22.51 11.32 3.10
C ASP A 17 -22.03 10.87 4.49
N THR A 18 -22.38 9.66 4.92
CA THR A 18 -21.95 9.11 6.21
C THR A 18 -20.90 7.99 6.08
N LEU A 19 -20.39 7.73 4.89
CA LEU A 19 -19.45 6.60 4.66
C LEU A 19 -18.13 6.76 5.42
N CYS A 20 -17.47 7.91 5.36
CA CYS A 20 -16.28 8.17 6.14
C CYS A 20 -16.56 7.99 7.63
N LYS A 21 -17.61 8.62 8.15
CA LYS A 21 -17.98 8.50 9.57
C LYS A 21 -18.30 7.07 9.99
N SER A 22 -18.94 6.29 9.13
CA SER A 22 -19.33 4.91 9.43
C SER A 22 -18.14 3.94 9.40
N VAL A 23 -17.26 4.08 8.40
CA VAL A 23 -16.11 3.18 8.19
C VAL A 23 -14.87 3.72 8.89
N LEU A 24 -14.50 4.98 8.66
CA LEU A 24 -13.27 5.58 9.15
C LEU A 24 -13.41 6.22 10.55
N LYS A 25 -14.65 6.37 11.07
CA LYS A 25 -14.95 6.99 12.38
C LYS A 25 -14.52 8.45 12.49
N CYS A 26 -14.38 9.15 11.36
CA CYS A 26 -14.14 10.59 11.28
C CYS A 26 -14.99 11.20 10.17
N ASP A 27 -15.16 12.52 10.21
CA ASP A 27 -15.89 13.26 9.19
C ASP A 27 -15.02 13.46 7.93
N ASP A 28 -15.65 13.67 6.77
CA ASP A 28 -14.99 13.80 5.46
C ASP A 28 -13.98 14.95 5.44
N GLU A 29 -14.29 16.06 6.15
CA GLU A 29 -13.46 17.27 6.26
C GLU A 29 -12.15 17.01 7.03
N ALA A 30 -12.12 16.00 7.89
CA ALA A 30 -10.90 15.62 8.60
C ALA A 30 -9.85 15.04 7.66
N ILE A 31 -10.25 14.50 6.50
CA ILE A 31 -9.38 13.88 5.52
C ILE A 31 -8.73 14.95 4.64
N LYS A 32 -7.40 14.95 4.57
CA LYS A 32 -6.61 15.87 3.74
C LYS A 32 -6.52 15.37 2.30
N GLU A 33 -6.11 16.25 1.37
CA GLU A 33 -5.98 15.91 -0.05
C GLU A 33 -4.89 14.86 -0.33
N ASN A 34 -3.79 14.90 0.42
CA ASN A 34 -2.68 13.95 0.31
C ASN A 34 -2.76 12.93 1.44
N LEU A 35 -2.80 11.66 1.08
CA LEU A 35 -2.84 10.57 2.04
C LEU A 35 -1.63 9.66 1.93
N ILE A 36 -1.21 9.15 3.11
CA ILE A 36 -0.34 7.99 3.21
C ILE A 36 -1.16 6.85 3.82
N ILE A 37 -1.17 5.71 3.17
CA ILE A 37 -1.77 4.49 3.70
C ILE A 37 -0.66 3.46 3.94
N ALA A 38 -0.67 2.87 5.13
CA ALA A 38 0.25 1.82 5.52
C ALA A 38 -0.49 0.72 6.30
N PRO A 39 -0.31 -0.57 5.96
CA PRO A 39 -0.88 -1.66 6.76
C PRO A 39 -0.30 -1.73 8.17
N TRP A 40 0.99 -1.50 8.32
CA TRP A 40 1.71 -1.75 9.57
C TRP A 40 2.52 -0.58 10.10
N TRP A 41 3.11 0.25 9.22
CA TRP A 41 3.95 1.35 9.66
C TRP A 41 3.14 2.48 10.29
N GLU A 42 3.75 3.19 11.23
CA GLU A 42 3.18 4.36 11.89
C GLU A 42 3.87 5.64 11.41
N PRO A 43 3.27 6.83 11.64
CA PRO A 43 3.86 8.11 11.23
C PRO A 43 5.28 8.33 11.74
N THR A 44 5.67 7.69 12.83
CA THR A 44 6.99 7.77 13.46
C THR A 44 8.16 7.32 12.58
N ILE A 45 7.90 6.71 11.42
CA ILE A 45 8.94 6.48 10.40
C ILE A 45 9.48 7.78 9.80
N PHE A 46 8.70 8.87 9.85
CA PHE A 46 9.10 10.20 9.41
C PHE A 46 9.68 10.96 10.60
N LYS A 47 10.97 11.29 10.56
CA LYS A 47 11.71 11.84 11.69
C LYS A 47 11.11 13.15 12.22
N ASP A 48 10.65 14.02 11.33
CA ASP A 48 10.22 15.38 11.65
C ASP A 48 8.71 15.56 11.42
N ILE A 49 7.90 14.52 11.67
CA ILE A 49 6.46 14.59 11.52
C ILE A 49 5.79 15.07 12.81
N GLU A 50 4.98 16.10 12.70
CA GLU A 50 3.99 16.43 13.72
C GLU A 50 2.73 15.61 13.44
N SER A 51 2.22 14.84 14.39
CA SER A 51 1.08 13.96 14.19
C SER A 51 0.11 14.02 15.35
N GLU A 52 -1.17 14.22 15.02
CA GLU A 52 -2.30 14.17 15.93
C GLU A 52 -3.16 12.94 15.60
N LEU A 53 -3.32 12.03 16.54
CA LEU A 53 -4.18 10.86 16.40
C LEU A 53 -5.64 11.29 16.53
N ILE A 54 -6.42 11.16 15.43
CA ILE A 54 -7.83 11.54 15.40
C ILE A 54 -8.78 10.35 15.47
N VAL A 55 -8.30 9.14 15.14
CA VAL A 55 -9.04 7.89 15.28
C VAL A 55 -8.12 6.81 15.83
N ASP A 56 -8.55 6.13 16.89
CA ASP A 56 -7.86 5.00 17.52
C ASP A 56 -8.81 3.82 17.70
N THR A 57 -8.92 3.00 16.65
CA THR A 57 -9.74 1.79 16.61
C THR A 57 -8.91 0.64 16.03
N SER A 58 -9.53 -0.33 15.33
CA SER A 58 -8.82 -1.33 14.52
C SER A 58 -8.02 -0.68 13.39
N ILE A 59 -8.47 0.46 12.88
CA ILE A 59 -7.70 1.39 12.06
C ILE A 59 -7.27 2.60 12.89
N LYS A 60 -6.12 3.18 12.55
CA LYS A 60 -5.66 4.41 13.18
C LYS A 60 -5.49 5.50 12.14
N ILE A 61 -5.96 6.70 12.45
CA ILE A 61 -5.88 7.84 11.53
C ILE A 61 -5.24 9.01 12.28
N TRP A 62 -4.25 9.61 11.64
CA TRP A 62 -3.58 10.80 12.13
C TRP A 62 -3.72 11.93 11.10
N ASN A 63 -3.97 13.14 11.59
CA ASN A 63 -3.63 14.35 10.88
C ASN A 63 -2.15 14.65 11.15
N CYS A 64 -1.41 14.82 10.07
CA CYS A 64 0.03 15.01 10.17
C CYS A 64 0.46 16.27 9.43
N LYS A 65 1.49 16.92 9.96
CA LYS A 65 2.24 17.93 9.26
C LYS A 65 3.66 17.44 9.05
N LEU A 66 4.01 17.25 7.79
CA LEU A 66 5.34 16.85 7.36
C LEU A 66 5.99 18.05 6.67
N PHE A 67 6.85 18.77 7.38
CA PHE A 67 7.36 20.09 7.02
C PHE A 67 6.22 21.08 6.74
N ASP A 68 6.03 21.51 5.50
CA ASP A 68 4.98 22.44 5.04
C ASP A 68 3.71 21.75 4.53
N LYS A 69 3.66 20.42 4.50
CA LYS A 69 2.57 19.64 3.93
C LYS A 69 1.64 19.09 5.01
N ASN A 70 0.35 19.38 4.87
CA ASN A 70 -0.70 18.74 5.66
C ASN A 70 -1.14 17.45 4.96
N ILE A 71 -1.10 16.35 5.66
CA ILE A 71 -1.48 15.03 5.14
C ILE A 71 -2.37 14.28 6.13
N THR A 72 -3.13 13.32 5.65
CA THR A 72 -3.73 12.29 6.50
C THR A 72 -2.90 11.01 6.39
N TYR A 73 -2.57 10.41 7.50
CA TYR A 73 -1.91 9.12 7.57
C TYR A 73 -2.88 8.08 8.12
N ILE A 74 -3.04 6.95 7.42
CA ILE A 74 -3.94 5.87 7.83
C ILE A 74 -3.15 4.57 7.97
N LYS A 75 -3.19 3.98 9.17
CA LYS A 75 -2.75 2.61 9.42
C LYS A 75 -3.98 1.72 9.38
N THR A 76 -4.06 0.89 8.34
CA THR A 76 -5.25 0.05 8.10
C THR A 76 -5.27 -1.23 8.96
N GLY A 77 -4.13 -1.70 9.40
CA GLY A 77 -3.94 -3.11 9.74
C GLY A 77 -3.60 -3.92 8.49
N ILE A 78 -3.26 -5.19 8.68
CA ILE A 78 -2.84 -6.11 7.61
C ILE A 78 -4.08 -6.78 7.01
N GLY A 79 -4.09 -6.87 5.68
CA GLY A 79 -5.08 -7.59 4.90
C GLY A 79 -5.87 -6.74 3.90
N ALA A 80 -6.10 -7.31 2.73
CA ALA A 80 -6.76 -6.66 1.61
C ALA A 80 -8.16 -6.14 1.94
N SER A 81 -8.94 -6.84 2.77
CA SER A 81 -10.32 -6.46 3.11
C SER A 81 -10.39 -5.12 3.82
N VAL A 82 -9.62 -4.94 4.89
CA VAL A 82 -9.64 -3.68 5.66
C VAL A 82 -9.10 -2.52 4.82
N CYS A 83 -8.02 -2.76 4.07
CA CYS A 83 -7.44 -1.77 3.17
C CYS A 83 -8.48 -1.31 2.11
N THR A 84 -9.23 -2.24 1.55
CA THR A 84 -10.28 -1.96 0.57
C THR A 84 -11.40 -1.11 1.16
N ASP A 85 -11.92 -1.47 2.32
CA ASP A 85 -13.00 -0.72 2.98
C ASP A 85 -12.57 0.73 3.29
N VAL A 86 -11.33 0.91 3.77
CA VAL A 86 -10.76 2.24 3.99
C VAL A 86 -10.73 3.05 2.69
N ILE A 87 -10.21 2.50 1.60
CA ILE A 87 -10.08 3.22 0.32
C ILE A 87 -11.46 3.53 -0.28
N LEU A 88 -12.40 2.60 -0.24
CA LEU A 88 -13.75 2.83 -0.74
C LEU A 88 -14.48 3.93 0.05
N ALA A 89 -14.28 4.00 1.36
CA ALA A 89 -14.83 5.07 2.19
C ALA A 89 -14.27 6.45 1.82
N LEU A 90 -12.99 6.52 1.38
CA LEU A 90 -12.35 7.75 0.93
C LEU A 90 -12.91 8.29 -0.39
N GLY A 91 -13.64 7.50 -1.16
CA GLY A 91 -14.15 7.89 -2.49
C GLY A 91 -15.08 9.11 -2.52
N ASN A 92 -15.61 9.54 -1.37
CA ASN A 92 -16.40 10.78 -1.22
C ASN A 92 -15.71 11.85 -0.36
N SER A 93 -14.48 11.61 0.08
CA SER A 93 -13.72 12.56 0.90
C SER A 93 -12.95 13.57 0.06
N ASN A 94 -12.19 14.42 0.74
CA ASN A 94 -11.27 15.37 0.08
C ASN A 94 -10.01 14.71 -0.50
N CYS A 95 -9.83 13.39 -0.36
CA CYS A 95 -8.65 12.69 -0.85
C CYS A 95 -8.44 12.87 -2.36
N LYS A 96 -7.28 13.38 -2.75
CA LYS A 96 -6.88 13.58 -4.15
C LYS A 96 -5.79 12.63 -4.60
N LYS A 97 -5.04 12.05 -3.65
CA LYS A 97 -3.88 11.22 -3.95
C LYS A 97 -3.52 10.33 -2.76
N ILE A 98 -3.13 9.10 -3.04
CA ILE A 98 -2.67 8.12 -2.04
C ILE A 98 -1.25 7.67 -2.38
N ILE A 99 -0.36 7.70 -1.37
CA ILE A 99 0.92 7.00 -1.39
C ILE A 99 0.79 5.80 -0.46
N PHE A 100 0.86 4.60 -1.04
CA PHE A 100 0.78 3.35 -0.29
C PHE A 100 2.20 2.89 0.09
N ILE A 101 2.43 2.63 1.37
CA ILE A 101 3.75 2.29 1.89
C ILE A 101 3.70 1.05 2.77
N GLY A 102 4.77 0.28 2.79
CA GLY A 102 4.83 -0.92 3.62
C GLY A 102 6.09 -1.74 3.43
N SER A 103 6.00 -3.00 3.83
CA SER A 103 7.04 -4.00 3.64
C SER A 103 6.58 -5.06 2.64
N VAL A 104 7.54 -5.63 1.90
CA VAL A 104 7.30 -6.74 0.97
C VAL A 104 8.32 -7.85 1.18
N GLY A 105 7.95 -9.08 0.87
CA GLY A 105 8.88 -10.16 0.62
C GLY A 105 9.42 -10.09 -0.82
N ALA A 106 10.70 -10.37 -1.02
CA ALA A 106 11.29 -10.48 -2.35
C ALA A 106 11.27 -11.93 -2.86
N LEU A 107 11.08 -12.07 -4.19
CA LEU A 107 11.03 -13.34 -4.93
C LEU A 107 12.05 -13.35 -6.09
N ASP A 108 13.16 -12.66 -5.95
CA ASP A 108 14.24 -12.61 -6.93
C ASP A 108 15.59 -12.57 -6.20
N GLU A 109 16.58 -13.34 -6.66
CA GLU A 109 17.91 -13.41 -6.05
C GLU A 109 18.69 -12.09 -6.09
N LYS A 110 18.36 -11.20 -7.06
CA LYS A 110 19.02 -9.91 -7.21
C LYS A 110 18.51 -8.85 -6.21
N ILE A 111 17.39 -9.13 -5.53
CA ILE A 111 16.78 -8.21 -4.57
C ILE A 111 17.30 -8.54 -3.17
N SER A 112 17.73 -7.54 -2.44
CA SER A 112 18.28 -7.70 -1.08
C SER A 112 17.32 -7.15 -0.02
N ILE A 113 17.46 -7.66 1.21
CA ILE A 113 16.73 -7.12 2.37
C ILE A 113 17.12 -5.66 2.56
N GLY A 114 16.12 -4.79 2.69
CA GLY A 114 16.30 -3.36 2.80
C GLY A 114 16.20 -2.59 1.50
N ASP A 115 16.27 -3.24 0.33
CA ASP A 115 16.06 -2.57 -0.96
C ASP A 115 14.66 -1.97 -1.06
N ILE A 116 14.49 -1.06 -2.01
CA ILE A 116 13.19 -0.44 -2.32
C ILE A 116 12.53 -1.18 -3.48
N ILE A 117 11.23 -1.43 -3.36
CA ILE A 117 10.38 -1.94 -4.43
C ILE A 117 9.35 -0.89 -4.81
N ILE A 118 9.21 -0.66 -6.12
CA ILE A 118 8.11 0.09 -6.72
C ILE A 118 7.35 -0.88 -7.64
N PRO A 119 6.10 -1.23 -7.33
CA PRO A 119 5.31 -2.11 -8.17
C PRO A 119 4.98 -1.48 -9.52
N THR A 120 5.26 -2.20 -10.61
CA THR A 120 4.75 -1.84 -11.94
C THR A 120 3.27 -2.17 -12.07
N LEU A 121 2.87 -3.22 -11.40
CA LEU A 121 1.51 -3.74 -11.26
C LEU A 121 1.46 -4.67 -10.05
N SER A 122 0.26 -5.01 -9.59
CA SER A 122 0.06 -6.13 -8.67
C SER A 122 -0.88 -7.16 -9.27
N VAL A 123 -0.55 -8.45 -9.08
CA VAL A 123 -1.32 -9.61 -9.54
C VAL A 123 -2.21 -10.08 -8.40
N CYS A 124 -3.47 -10.33 -8.71
CA CYS A 124 -4.48 -10.75 -7.75
C CYS A 124 -4.27 -12.21 -7.32
N GLY A 125 -3.99 -12.41 -6.06
CA GLY A 125 -4.05 -13.69 -5.35
C GLY A 125 -4.98 -13.62 -4.14
N ASP A 126 -5.69 -12.49 -3.95
CA ASP A 126 -6.64 -12.28 -2.86
C ASP A 126 -8.09 -12.63 -3.26
N GLY A 127 -8.94 -12.86 -2.25
CA GLY A 127 -10.37 -13.07 -2.43
C GLY A 127 -11.20 -11.78 -2.49
N VAL A 128 -10.61 -10.62 -2.17
CA VAL A 128 -11.33 -9.35 -2.02
C VAL A 128 -11.68 -8.73 -3.36
N CYS A 129 -10.80 -8.85 -4.35
CA CYS A 129 -11.01 -8.29 -5.68
C CYS A 129 -12.32 -8.73 -6.34
N ARG A 130 -12.80 -9.92 -6.02
CA ARG A 130 -14.10 -10.45 -6.48
C ARG A 130 -15.29 -9.57 -6.07
N TYR A 131 -15.28 -9.05 -4.84
CA TYR A 131 -16.36 -8.18 -4.34
C TYR A 131 -16.37 -6.80 -4.99
N LEU A 132 -15.33 -6.46 -5.70
CA LEU A 132 -15.19 -5.23 -6.49
C LEU A 132 -15.61 -5.43 -7.96
N GLU A 133 -16.31 -6.51 -8.26
CA GLU A 133 -16.94 -6.79 -9.55
C GLU A 133 -18.48 -6.75 -9.41
N LYS A 134 -19.19 -6.55 -10.53
CA LYS A 134 -20.65 -6.65 -10.53
C LYS A 134 -21.13 -8.10 -10.46
N ASP A 135 -20.35 -9.00 -11.01
CA ASP A 135 -20.57 -10.45 -11.02
C ASP A 135 -19.63 -11.11 -10.01
N LEU A 136 -20.19 -11.57 -8.90
CA LEU A 136 -19.42 -12.27 -7.85
C LEU A 136 -18.89 -13.65 -8.29
N THR A 137 -19.39 -14.21 -9.39
CA THR A 137 -18.91 -15.50 -9.91
C THR A 137 -17.63 -15.36 -10.71
N LYS A 138 -17.26 -14.11 -11.08
CA LYS A 138 -16.00 -13.84 -11.79
C LYS A 138 -14.82 -14.25 -10.93
N ASP A 139 -13.96 -15.11 -11.47
CA ASP A 139 -12.67 -15.38 -10.87
C ASP A 139 -11.70 -14.22 -11.19
N CYS A 140 -11.21 -13.56 -10.15
CA CYS A 140 -10.24 -12.49 -10.28
C CYS A 140 -8.80 -12.96 -10.07
N PHE A 141 -8.57 -14.24 -9.80
CA PHE A 141 -7.22 -14.75 -9.59
C PHE A 141 -6.37 -14.55 -10.85
N GLY A 142 -5.19 -13.97 -10.67
CA GLY A 142 -4.29 -13.65 -11.77
C GLY A 142 -4.59 -12.34 -12.52
N ASP A 143 -5.71 -11.66 -12.24
CA ASP A 143 -5.98 -10.32 -12.78
C ASP A 143 -4.91 -9.33 -12.33
N LYS A 144 -4.61 -8.34 -13.20
CA LYS A 144 -3.55 -7.36 -12.98
C LYS A 144 -4.14 -5.97 -12.75
N TYR A 145 -3.72 -5.32 -11.68
CA TYR A 145 -4.10 -3.95 -11.38
C TYR A 145 -2.85 -3.06 -11.27
N TYR A 146 -3.01 -1.79 -11.62
CA TYR A 146 -1.90 -0.88 -11.89
C TYR A 146 -1.97 0.35 -10.99
N PRO A 147 -0.81 0.92 -10.61
CA PRO A 147 -0.77 2.24 -10.00
C PRO A 147 -1.19 3.32 -11.01
N ASP A 148 -1.50 4.52 -10.53
CA ASP A 148 -1.69 5.67 -11.41
C ASP A 148 -0.42 5.95 -12.22
N THR A 149 -0.57 6.05 -13.53
CA THR A 149 0.57 6.15 -14.44
C THR A 149 1.40 7.42 -14.22
N LYS A 150 0.76 8.56 -13.96
CA LYS A 150 1.46 9.85 -13.78
C LYS A 150 2.18 9.88 -12.45
N LEU A 151 1.47 9.52 -11.38
CA LEU A 151 2.01 9.49 -10.03
C LEU A 151 3.17 8.49 -9.91
N ASN A 152 3.03 7.29 -10.49
CA ASN A 152 4.07 6.27 -10.47
C ASN A 152 5.32 6.68 -11.26
N LYS A 153 5.18 7.37 -12.40
CA LYS A 153 6.34 7.94 -13.14
C LYS A 153 7.09 8.96 -12.30
N ILE A 154 6.38 9.82 -11.56
CA ILE A 154 7.03 10.81 -10.67
C ILE A 154 7.74 10.09 -9.51
N LEU A 155 7.09 9.10 -8.89
CA LEU A 155 7.68 8.28 -7.84
C LEU A 155 8.97 7.61 -8.32
N ILE A 156 8.97 6.96 -9.48
CA ILE A 156 10.15 6.30 -10.06
C ILE A 156 11.29 7.30 -10.26
N LYS A 157 11.02 8.43 -10.91
CA LYS A 157 12.02 9.47 -11.17
C LYS A 157 12.66 10.00 -9.89
N ASN A 158 11.84 10.27 -8.86
CA ASN A 158 12.34 10.79 -7.58
C ASN A 158 13.11 9.71 -6.81
N THR A 159 12.66 8.47 -6.88
CA THR A 159 13.36 7.32 -6.27
C THR A 159 14.73 7.12 -6.91
N GLU A 160 14.82 7.13 -8.23
CA GLU A 160 16.09 7.00 -8.96
C GLU A 160 17.12 8.04 -8.50
N LYS A 161 16.72 9.32 -8.46
CA LYS A 161 17.58 10.42 -8.01
C LYS A 161 18.04 10.21 -6.56
N ILE A 162 17.09 10.02 -5.63
CA ILE A 162 17.39 9.92 -4.20
C ILE A 162 18.20 8.67 -3.89
N CYS A 163 17.90 7.53 -4.51
CA CYS A 163 18.63 6.29 -4.32
C CYS A 163 20.08 6.39 -4.83
N LYS A 164 20.29 7.01 -5.99
CA LYS A 164 21.62 7.29 -6.52
C LYS A 164 22.46 8.13 -5.56
N ASP A 165 21.89 9.22 -5.05
CA ASP A 165 22.58 10.14 -4.14
C ASP A 165 22.90 9.50 -2.76
N ASN A 166 22.19 8.44 -2.38
CA ASN A 166 22.35 7.77 -1.08
C ASN A 166 22.95 6.36 -1.16
N ASN A 167 23.32 5.90 -2.37
CA ASN A 167 23.82 4.54 -2.64
C ASN A 167 22.86 3.45 -2.11
N VAL A 168 21.59 3.55 -2.51
CA VAL A 168 20.52 2.61 -2.13
C VAL A 168 20.00 1.91 -3.37
N SER A 169 19.78 0.60 -3.28
CA SER A 169 19.21 -0.20 -4.35
C SER A 169 17.69 -0.07 -4.40
N TYR A 170 17.14 0.02 -5.61
CA TYR A 170 15.71 -0.02 -5.86
C TYR A 170 15.39 -0.89 -7.09
N HIS A 171 14.17 -1.42 -7.12
CA HIS A 171 13.70 -2.30 -8.18
C HIS A 171 12.27 -1.91 -8.57
N ILE A 172 12.01 -1.89 -9.88
CA ILE A 172 10.70 -1.60 -10.46
C ILE A 172 10.18 -2.91 -11.05
N VAL A 173 9.28 -3.60 -10.34
CA VAL A 173 8.96 -5.00 -10.61
C VAL A 173 7.48 -5.30 -10.39
N PRO A 174 6.93 -6.36 -11.03
CA PRO A 174 5.60 -6.87 -10.70
C PRO A 174 5.54 -7.42 -9.28
N ASN A 175 4.42 -7.13 -8.61
CA ASN A 175 4.08 -7.60 -7.27
C ASN A 175 2.97 -8.65 -7.33
N PHE A 176 2.83 -9.45 -6.28
CA PHE A 176 1.71 -10.36 -6.06
C PHE A 176 1.12 -10.12 -4.69
N SER A 177 -0.20 -10.04 -4.58
CA SER A 177 -0.88 -9.90 -3.30
C SER A 177 -1.55 -11.22 -2.90
N VAL A 178 -1.31 -11.66 -1.65
CA VAL A 178 -1.85 -12.90 -1.06
C VAL A 178 -2.68 -12.62 0.18
N ASP A 179 -3.57 -13.56 0.53
CA ASP A 179 -4.36 -13.49 1.76
C ASP A 179 -3.67 -14.15 2.97
N THR A 180 -2.62 -14.96 2.76
CA THR A 180 -1.99 -15.73 3.84
C THR A 180 -0.51 -15.93 3.63
N ILE A 181 0.27 -15.42 4.60
CA ILE A 181 1.73 -15.59 4.62
C ILE A 181 2.11 -17.07 4.80
N PHE A 182 1.35 -17.82 5.58
CA PHE A 182 1.67 -19.23 5.85
C PHE A 182 1.51 -20.08 4.58
N ALA A 183 0.37 -19.95 3.88
CA ALA A 183 0.07 -20.79 2.72
C ALA A 183 0.85 -20.38 1.47
N GLN A 184 1.32 -19.12 1.35
CA GLN A 184 2.02 -18.63 0.16
C GLN A 184 3.24 -19.48 -0.20
N PHE A 185 3.95 -20.05 0.79
CA PHE A 185 5.17 -20.83 0.56
C PHE A 185 4.96 -22.06 -0.33
N ALA A 186 3.78 -22.66 -0.28
CA ALA A 186 3.43 -23.79 -1.15
C ALA A 186 3.25 -23.37 -2.63
N HIS A 187 3.13 -22.08 -2.89
CA HIS A 187 2.76 -21.54 -4.21
C HIS A 187 3.81 -20.58 -4.80
N LEU A 188 4.95 -20.37 -4.15
CA LEU A 188 5.97 -19.39 -4.60
C LEU A 188 6.44 -19.67 -6.03
N ASP A 189 6.68 -20.94 -6.40
CA ASP A 189 7.10 -21.29 -7.76
C ASP A 189 6.07 -20.87 -8.81
N TYR A 190 4.79 -21.02 -8.51
CA TYR A 190 3.73 -20.58 -9.39
C TYR A 190 3.68 -19.05 -9.48
N ILE A 191 3.76 -18.36 -8.36
CA ILE A 191 3.78 -16.89 -8.29
C ILE A 191 4.94 -16.31 -9.09
N MET A 192 6.13 -16.91 -8.98
CA MET A 192 7.29 -16.51 -9.78
C MET A 192 7.10 -16.76 -11.28
N LYS A 193 6.42 -17.86 -11.67
CA LYS A 193 6.07 -18.12 -13.08
C LYS A 193 5.12 -17.08 -13.67
N LEU A 194 4.31 -16.39 -12.83
CA LEU A 194 3.52 -15.24 -13.25
C LEU A 194 4.36 -13.97 -13.48
N GLY A 195 5.68 -14.04 -13.25
CA GLY A 195 6.64 -12.94 -13.41
C GLY A 195 6.74 -12.01 -12.21
N CYS A 196 6.09 -12.32 -11.09
CA CYS A 196 6.15 -11.52 -9.88
C CYS A 196 7.50 -11.69 -9.18
N LYS A 197 8.05 -10.56 -8.68
CA LYS A 197 9.34 -10.50 -8.00
C LYS A 197 9.23 -9.95 -6.57
N SER A 198 8.04 -9.59 -6.15
CA SER A 198 7.70 -9.21 -4.78
C SER A 198 6.31 -9.71 -4.40
N ILE A 199 6.07 -9.82 -3.10
CA ILE A 199 4.84 -10.39 -2.54
C ILE A 199 4.46 -9.65 -1.24
N GLU A 200 3.18 -9.31 -1.10
CA GLU A 200 2.58 -8.69 0.08
C GLU A 200 1.08 -9.01 0.14
N MET A 201 0.26 -8.26 0.89
CA MET A 201 -1.10 -8.69 1.19
C MET A 201 -2.21 -7.69 0.79
N GLU A 202 -1.91 -6.52 0.21
CA GLU A 202 -2.92 -5.45 0.05
C GLU A 202 -2.91 -4.74 -1.29
N THR A 203 -1.78 -4.66 -1.97
CA THR A 203 -1.55 -3.72 -3.09
C THR A 203 -2.52 -3.90 -4.25
N VAL A 204 -2.86 -5.13 -4.60
CA VAL A 204 -3.76 -5.39 -5.74
C VAL A 204 -5.16 -4.85 -5.45
N ALA A 205 -5.67 -5.09 -4.24
CA ALA A 205 -6.97 -4.60 -3.80
C ALA A 205 -6.96 -3.06 -3.66
N ALA A 206 -5.86 -2.48 -3.15
CA ALA A 206 -5.68 -1.04 -3.07
C ALA A 206 -5.70 -0.38 -4.45
N PHE A 207 -4.97 -0.92 -5.43
CA PHE A 207 -4.97 -0.40 -6.80
C PHE A 207 -6.36 -0.48 -7.44
N LYS A 208 -7.06 -1.62 -7.29
CA LYS A 208 -8.42 -1.80 -7.80
C LYS A 208 -9.41 -0.85 -7.16
N ALA A 209 -9.42 -0.73 -5.84
CA ALA A 209 -10.32 0.16 -5.10
C ALA A 209 -10.07 1.63 -5.46
N CYS A 210 -8.81 2.06 -5.54
CA CYS A 210 -8.45 3.41 -5.97
C CYS A 210 -8.91 3.72 -7.40
N SER A 211 -8.75 2.76 -8.33
CA SER A 211 -9.28 2.89 -9.70
C SER A 211 -10.79 3.06 -9.71
N ILE A 212 -11.52 2.34 -8.86
CA ILE A 212 -12.98 2.47 -8.71
C ILE A 212 -13.39 3.84 -8.17
N CYS A 213 -12.62 4.39 -7.22
CA CYS A 213 -12.86 5.70 -6.62
C CYS A 213 -12.31 6.87 -7.45
N ASN A 214 -11.59 6.61 -8.54
CA ASN A 214 -10.83 7.61 -9.32
C ASN A 214 -9.82 8.40 -8.47
N ILE A 215 -9.19 7.75 -7.50
CA ILE A 215 -8.14 8.34 -6.67
C ILE A 215 -6.77 7.84 -7.17
N PRO A 216 -5.87 8.72 -7.61
CA PRO A 216 -4.51 8.34 -7.98
C PRO A 216 -3.77 7.68 -6.82
N ILE A 217 -3.15 6.51 -7.08
CA ILE A 217 -2.35 5.77 -6.11
C ILE A 217 -1.01 5.35 -6.71
N ALA A 218 0.06 5.45 -5.92
CA ALA A 218 1.34 4.79 -6.17
C ALA A 218 1.84 4.11 -4.90
N ALA A 219 2.65 3.06 -5.05
CA ALA A 219 3.14 2.29 -3.93
C ALA A 219 4.68 2.24 -3.90
N ILE A 220 5.24 2.28 -2.68
CA ILE A 220 6.67 2.11 -2.43
C ILE A 220 6.87 1.27 -1.19
N PHE A 221 7.75 0.28 -1.29
CA PHE A 221 7.98 -0.70 -0.24
C PHE A 221 9.44 -0.85 0.13
N ASN A 222 9.66 -1.29 1.36
CA ASN A 222 10.96 -1.74 1.85
C ASN A 222 10.98 -3.27 1.96
N VAL A 223 11.96 -3.91 1.35
CA VAL A 223 12.11 -5.37 1.41
C VAL A 223 12.39 -5.84 2.83
N SER A 224 11.50 -6.66 3.38
CA SER A 224 11.60 -7.23 4.73
C SER A 224 12.35 -8.55 4.78
N ASP A 225 12.24 -9.33 3.71
CA ASP A 225 12.73 -10.70 3.62
C ASP A 225 12.87 -11.13 2.17
N ASN A 226 13.58 -12.22 1.94
CA ASN A 226 13.73 -12.82 0.60
C ASN A 226 13.67 -14.34 0.72
N SER A 227 12.53 -14.92 0.36
CA SER A 227 12.29 -16.36 0.47
C SER A 227 13.20 -17.18 -0.45
N ILE A 228 13.58 -16.63 -1.60
CA ILE A 228 14.44 -17.32 -2.60
C ILE A 228 15.88 -17.49 -2.09
N LYS A 229 16.32 -16.59 -1.22
CA LYS A 229 17.64 -16.65 -0.56
C LYS A 229 17.62 -17.39 0.77
N ASN A 230 16.59 -18.16 1.09
CA ASN A 230 16.38 -18.77 2.41
C ASN A 230 16.42 -17.74 3.56
N LYS A 231 15.94 -16.52 3.29
CA LYS A 231 15.83 -15.42 4.25
C LYS A 231 14.38 -14.95 4.35
N SER A 232 13.44 -15.90 4.46
CA SER A 232 12.02 -15.64 4.60
C SER A 232 11.72 -14.85 5.89
N ILE A 233 10.49 -14.41 6.05
CA ILE A 233 10.05 -13.68 7.24
C ILE A 233 10.33 -14.44 8.55
N TYR A 234 10.38 -15.77 8.51
CA TYR A 234 10.66 -16.64 9.66
C TYR A 234 12.15 -16.87 9.94
N ASN A 235 13.03 -16.50 9.01
CA ASN A 235 14.48 -16.69 9.19
C ASN A 235 15.11 -15.47 9.87
N ARG A 236 16.19 -15.75 10.62
CA ARG A 236 16.99 -14.68 11.24
C ARG A 236 17.72 -13.86 10.16
N LYS A 237 17.69 -12.53 10.31
CA LYS A 237 18.43 -11.57 9.49
C LYS A 237 19.73 -11.20 10.20
N THR A 238 20.75 -10.84 9.43
CA THR A 238 22.01 -10.32 9.98
C THR A 238 21.80 -8.90 10.53
N GLU A 239 22.66 -8.49 11.43
CA GLU A 239 22.60 -7.14 11.99
C GLU A 239 22.78 -6.05 10.92
N SER A 240 23.66 -6.29 9.94
CA SER A 240 23.88 -5.38 8.81
C SER A 240 22.63 -5.22 7.94
N GLU A 241 21.92 -6.32 7.65
CA GLU A 241 20.65 -6.27 6.91
C GLU A 241 19.59 -5.47 7.66
N LEU A 242 19.45 -5.69 8.96
CA LEU A 242 18.50 -4.95 9.80
C LEU A 242 18.82 -3.45 9.86
N LYS A 243 20.10 -3.11 9.98
CA LYS A 243 20.58 -1.72 9.99
C LYS A 243 20.33 -1.03 8.65
N TYR A 244 20.65 -1.70 7.53
CA TYR A 244 20.40 -1.19 6.19
C TYR A 244 18.89 -1.00 5.94
N ARG A 245 18.08 -2.01 6.25
CA ARG A 245 16.62 -1.95 6.15
C ARG A 245 16.05 -0.78 6.96
N LYS A 246 16.51 -0.60 8.21
CA LYS A 246 16.07 0.50 9.07
C LYS A 246 16.42 1.86 8.49
N LYS A 247 17.65 2.03 7.97
CA LYS A 247 18.09 3.25 7.28
C LYS A 247 17.18 3.58 6.10
N VAL A 248 16.97 2.61 5.21
CA VAL A 248 16.14 2.83 4.01
C VAL A 248 14.70 3.18 4.38
N ARG A 249 14.10 2.44 5.32
CA ARG A 249 12.74 2.68 5.78
C ARG A 249 12.56 4.06 6.43
N ASN A 250 13.48 4.47 7.32
CA ASN A 250 13.28 5.64 8.18
C ASN A 250 13.94 6.92 7.64
N GLU A 251 14.82 6.82 6.63
CA GLU A 251 15.55 7.99 6.11
C GLU A 251 15.33 8.19 4.61
N ILE A 252 15.31 7.11 3.81
CA ILE A 252 15.30 7.22 2.35
C ILE A 252 13.86 7.27 1.83
N ILE A 253 13.02 6.32 2.21
CA ILE A 253 11.60 6.28 1.82
C ILE A 253 10.88 7.58 2.24
N PRO A 254 11.05 8.13 3.45
CA PRO A 254 10.48 9.42 3.83
C PRO A 254 10.88 10.59 2.90
N LYS A 255 12.16 10.67 2.48
CA LYS A 255 12.62 11.69 1.52
C LYS A 255 11.93 11.55 0.16
N ILE A 256 11.75 10.31 -0.31
CA ILE A 256 11.06 10.02 -1.57
C ILE A 256 9.60 10.45 -1.46
N ILE A 257 8.91 10.06 -0.39
CA ILE A 257 7.49 10.39 -0.17
C ILE A 257 7.30 11.90 -0.09
N TYR A 258 8.14 12.60 0.68
CA TYR A 258 8.06 14.06 0.77
C TYR A 258 8.13 14.75 -0.60
N SER A 259 8.94 14.23 -1.50
CA SER A 259 9.05 14.79 -2.86
C SER A 259 7.82 14.56 -3.75
N LEU A 260 6.84 13.78 -3.27
CA LEU A 260 5.57 13.49 -3.96
C LEU A 260 4.39 14.29 -3.38
N LEU A 261 4.52 14.81 -2.17
CA LEU A 261 3.49 15.59 -1.48
C LEU A 261 3.51 17.04 -1.94
#